data_8a79ec9ff705a6ff9271a70344cc18eb
#
_entry.id   8a79ec9ff705a6ff9271a70344cc18eb
#
_cell.length_a   1.000
_cell.length_b   1.000
_cell.length_c   1.000
_cell.angle_alpha   90.00
_cell.angle_beta   90.00
_cell.angle_gamma   90.00
#
_symmetry.space_group_name_H-M   'P 1'
#
loop_
_entity.id
_entity.type
_entity.pdbx_description
1 polymer ?
#
loop_
_entity_poly.entity_id
_entity_poly.type
_entity_poly.pdbx_seq_one_letter_code
_entity_poly.pdbx_strand_id
1 'polypeptide(L)' 'MAKFIKVKSNAYREILVNKEHILFFRESQNGTVIKLNAPFNGDTVTIYTEEDYESFKERVLNNNIIIR' A
#
# COMPACT_ATOMS: atom_id res chain seq x y z
N MET A 1 -9.61 14.65 -0.66
CA MET A 1 -9.20 13.87 0.06
C MET A 1 -8.27 12.93 -0.50
N ALA A 2 -7.22 12.72 0.01
CA ALA A 2 -6.25 11.90 -0.54
C ALA A 2 -6.54 10.47 -0.28
N LYS A 3 -6.91 9.78 -1.29
CA LYS A 3 -7.14 8.38 -1.18
C LYS A 3 -5.99 7.59 -1.71
N PHE A 4 -4.96 8.23 -2.20
CA PHE A 4 -3.82 7.53 -2.78
C PHE A 4 -2.61 7.62 -1.89
N ILE A 5 -1.83 6.56 -1.87
CA ILE A 5 -0.63 6.53 -1.09
C ILE A 5 0.51 6.11 -2.00
N LYS A 6 1.64 6.74 -1.86
CA LYS A 6 2.77 6.49 -2.71
C LYS A 6 3.55 5.29 -2.19
N VAL A 7 3.85 4.35 -3.05
CA VAL A 7 4.56 3.15 -2.67
C VAL A 7 5.70 2.92 -3.63
N LYS A 8 6.87 2.59 -3.08
CA LYS A 8 8.00 2.27 -3.90
C LYS A 8 8.08 0.77 -3.99
N SER A 9 7.68 0.25 -5.11
CA SER A 9 7.57 -1.18 -5.29
C SER A 9 8.89 -1.76 -5.80
N ASN A 10 9.17 -3.00 -5.43
CA ASN A 10 10.37 -3.66 -5.93
C ASN A 10 10.27 -3.92 -7.42
N ALA A 11 9.09 -4.12 -7.92
CA ALA A 11 8.90 -4.44 -9.33
C ALA A 11 8.70 -3.19 -10.16
N TYR A 12 8.03 -2.19 -9.60
CA TYR A 12 7.70 -1.03 -10.36
C TYR A 12 8.39 0.15 -9.77
N ARG A 13 8.84 0.96 -9.84
CA ARG A 13 9.48 2.07 -9.23
C ARG A 13 8.58 2.67 -8.21
N GLU A 14 7.90 3.69 -8.54
CA GLU A 14 7.05 4.40 -7.61
C GLU A 14 5.66 4.37 -8.15
N ILE A 15 4.70 3.92 -7.38
CA ILE A 15 3.33 3.85 -7.85
C ILE A 15 2.41 4.50 -6.83
N LEU A 16 1.26 4.92 -7.29
CA LEU A 16 0.25 5.47 -6.42
C LEU A 16 -0.82 4.41 -6.26
N VAL A 17 -1.11 4.06 -5.04
CA VAL A 17 -2.07 3.02 -4.74
C VAL A 17 -3.30 3.64 -4.11
N ASN A 18 -4.47 3.27 -4.60
CA ASN A 18 -5.71 3.75 -4.02
C ASN A 18 -5.94 2.98 -2.74
N LYS A 19 -5.97 3.67 -1.63
CA LYS A 19 -6.10 3.03 -0.33
C LYS A 19 -7.37 2.22 -0.21
N GLU A 20 -8.39 2.61 -0.93
CA GLU A 20 -9.65 1.89 -0.84
C GLU A 20 -9.60 0.54 -1.53
N HIS A 21 -8.58 0.28 -2.32
CA HIS A 21 -8.44 -1.00 -2.98
C HIS A 21 -7.50 -1.92 -2.23
N ILE A 22 -6.98 -1.51 -1.10
CA ILE A 22 -6.09 -2.35 -0.34
C ILE A 22 -6.93 -3.33 0.46
N LEU A 23 -6.77 -4.61 0.18
CA LEU A 23 -7.47 -5.62 0.93
C LEU A 23 -6.79 -5.84 2.28
N PHE A 24 -5.48 -5.94 2.27
CA PHE A 24 -4.73 -6.04 3.50
C PHE A 24 -3.25 -5.85 3.17
N PHE A 25 -2.46 -5.62 4.16
CA PHE A 25 -1.03 -5.60 3.99
C PHE A 25 -0.43 -6.25 5.23
N ARG A 26 0.73 -6.84 5.08
CA ARG A 26 1.35 -7.56 6.19
C ARG A 26 2.85 -7.43 6.14
N GLU A 27 3.46 -7.70 7.24
CA GLU A 27 4.90 -7.64 7.33
C GLU A 27 5.50 -8.80 6.58
N SER A 28 6.60 -8.55 5.91
CA SER A 28 7.31 -9.62 5.25
C SER A 28 8.77 -9.55 5.70
N GLN A 29 9.54 -10.53 5.25
CA GLN A 29 10.91 -10.61 5.65
C GLN A 29 11.70 -9.37 5.28
N ASN A 30 11.42 -8.79 4.14
CA ASN A 30 12.17 -7.66 3.65
C ASN A 30 11.36 -6.38 3.57
N GLY A 31 10.26 -6.31 4.23
CA GLY A 31 9.46 -5.09 4.17
C GLY A 31 7.98 -5.38 4.35
N THR A 32 7.19 -5.00 3.37
CA THR A 32 5.74 -5.13 3.48
C THR A 32 5.18 -5.72 2.19
N VAL A 33 4.19 -6.57 2.34
CA VAL A 33 3.45 -7.11 1.21
C VAL A 33 2.06 -6.51 1.24
N ILE A 34 1.64 -5.94 0.12
CA ILE A 34 0.35 -5.29 0.02
C ILE A 34 -0.50 -6.02 -0.99
N LYS A 35 -1.71 -6.38 -0.60
CA LYS A 35 -2.64 -7.02 -1.51
C LYS A 35 -3.72 -6.04 -1.90
N LEU A 36 -3.92 -5.89 -3.19
CA LEU A 36 -4.91 -4.97 -3.71
C LEU A 36 -5.99 -5.71 -4.46
N ASN A 37 -7.16 -5.17 -4.42
CA ASN A 37 -8.26 -5.66 -5.21
C ASN A 37 -8.15 -5.07 -6.61
N ALA A 38 -8.26 -5.89 -7.62
CA ALA A 38 -8.22 -5.41 -8.99
C ALA A 38 -9.61 -5.58 -9.58
N PRO A 39 -10.45 -4.59 -9.45
CA PRO A 39 -11.85 -4.72 -9.85
C PRO A 39 -12.04 -5.05 -11.32
N PHE A 40 -11.11 -4.65 -12.15
CA PHE A 40 -11.30 -4.90 -13.56
C PHE A 40 -11.19 -6.37 -13.90
N ASN A 41 -10.31 -7.08 -13.23
CA ASN A 41 -10.07 -8.46 -13.55
C ASN A 41 -10.67 -9.42 -12.56
N GLY A 42 -11.08 -8.94 -11.44
CA GLY A 42 -11.55 -9.82 -10.39
C GLY A 42 -10.44 -10.54 -9.68
N ASP A 43 -9.20 -10.20 -9.99
CA ASP A 43 -8.05 -10.82 -9.35
C ASP A 43 -7.46 -9.88 -8.33
N THR A 44 -6.50 -10.35 -7.58
CA THR A 44 -5.78 -9.49 -6.66
C THR A 44 -4.42 -9.18 -7.25
N VAL A 45 -3.85 -8.10 -6.80
CA VAL A 45 -2.53 -7.70 -7.22
C VAL A 45 -1.67 -7.67 -5.98
N THR A 46 -0.48 -8.22 -6.06
CA THR A 46 0.43 -8.25 -4.93
C THR A 46 1.59 -7.30 -5.19
N ILE A 47 1.87 -6.45 -4.25
CA ILE A 47 2.95 -5.50 -4.37
C ILE A 47 3.91 -5.73 -3.22
N TYR A 48 5.20 -5.78 -3.53
CA TYR A 48 6.24 -5.95 -2.53
C TYR A 48 7.01 -4.65 -2.42
N THR A 49 7.17 -4.15 -1.23
CA THR A 49 7.94 -2.95 -1.01
C THR A 49 8.92 -3.21 0.11
N GLU A 50 10.05 -2.55 0.06
CA GLU A 50 11.04 -2.70 1.11
C GLU A 50 10.76 -1.79 2.28
N GLU A 51 9.72 -1.00 2.19
CA GLU A 51 9.37 -0.12 3.30
C GLU A 51 8.99 -0.95 4.51
N ASP A 52 9.48 -0.53 5.67
CA ASP A 52 9.20 -1.21 6.92
C ASP A 52 7.70 -1.25 7.20
N TYR A 53 7.21 -2.36 7.74
CA TYR A 53 5.80 -2.53 7.99
C TYR A 53 5.24 -1.44 8.90
N GLU A 54 5.94 -1.12 9.98
CA GLU A 54 5.43 -0.10 10.90
C GLU A 54 5.37 1.25 10.22
N SER A 55 6.35 1.55 9.40
CA SER A 55 6.36 2.81 8.68
C SER A 55 5.21 2.87 7.69
N PHE A 56 4.99 1.79 6.94
CA PHE A 56 3.91 1.77 5.97
C PHE A 56 2.56 1.85 6.69
N LYS A 57 2.42 1.11 7.78
CA LYS A 57 1.18 1.13 8.54
C LYS A 57 0.85 2.53 9.01
N GLU A 58 1.85 3.26 9.48
CA GLU A 58 1.62 4.61 9.94
C GLU A 58 1.17 5.50 8.80
N ARG A 59 1.76 5.34 7.65
CA ARG A 59 1.36 6.17 6.52
C ARG A 59 -0.08 5.90 6.11
N VAL A 60 -0.47 4.63 6.13
CA VAL A 60 -1.84 4.29 5.75
C VAL A 60 -2.83 4.79 6.79
N LEU A 61 -2.54 4.56 8.06
CA LEU A 61 -3.49 4.90 9.11
C LEU A 61 -3.54 6.39 9.41
N ASN A 62 -2.40 7.03 9.34
CA ASN A 62 -2.37 8.44 9.69
C ASN A 62 -2.60 9.39 8.57
N ASN A 63 -2.63 8.86 7.38
CA ASN A 63 -2.80 9.70 6.22
C ASN A 63 -4.08 10.47 6.24
N ASN A 64 -5.05 10.01 6.95
CA ASN A 64 -6.29 10.71 7.02
C ASN A 64 -6.33 11.65 8.14
N ILE A 65 -5.44 11.54 9.04
CA ILE A 65 -5.52 12.37 10.11
C ILE A 65 -4.85 13.55 10.00
N ILE A 66 -4.18 13.65 9.21
CA ILE A 66 -3.53 14.76 9.05
C ILE A 66 -4.06 15.77 9.30
N ILE A 67 -4.39 16.09 9.23
CA ILE A 67 -4.93 16.98 9.36
C ILE A 67 -4.72 17.72 10.17
N ARG A 68 -4.38 17.91 10.55
CA ARG A 68 -4.22 18.69 11.34
C ARG A 68 -3.48 19.28 11.12
#